data_0a6793959b4d8b938858e57ad7ca0dfc
#
_entry.id   0a6793959b4d8b938858e57ad7ca0dfc
#
_cell.length_a   1.000
_cell.length_b   1.000
_cell.length_c   1.000
_cell.angle_alpha   90.00
_cell.angle_beta   90.00
_cell.angle_gamma   90.00
#
_symmetry.space_group_name_H-M   'P 1'
#
loop_
_entity.id
_entity.type
_entity.pdbx_description
1 polymer ?
#
loop_
_entity_poly.entity_id
_entity_poly.type
_entity_poly.pdbx_seq_one_letter_code
_entity_poly.pdbx_strand_id
1 'polypeptide(L)'
;MLRWLVRALAIVVIAVAALVVLDFAELLVPVAPDDSASMATTIPGCKGRVLAQGLSYKWSDPEPGDIVAVHAAVTDDGAVIPDEDADDRTLVLRVVAGPGDTIVGRAGTVFVNEIKFDDITTPPFKEVEVPNEQYFLLGDNRTAAIDSRTFGPVLGNTIFAKVFAVYWPLRDITFRLNPFTGAPPGAIGCQ
;
A
#
# COMPACT_ATOMS: atom_id res chain seq x y z
N MET A 1 -2.72 -28.21 46.57
CA MET A 1 -3.56 -27.13 45.98
C MET A 1 -2.73 -26.05 45.27
N LEU A 2 -1.71 -25.45 45.87
CA LEU A 2 -0.91 -24.38 45.25
C LEU A 2 -0.29 -24.75 43.91
N ARG A 3 0.31 -25.95 43.76
CA ARG A 3 0.93 -26.41 42.55
C ARG A 3 -0.06 -26.59 41.38
N TRP A 4 -1.31 -26.92 41.65
CA TRP A 4 -2.36 -27.03 40.63
C TRP A 4 -2.82 -25.65 40.17
N LEU A 5 -2.99 -24.70 41.12
CA LEU A 5 -3.32 -23.31 40.79
C LEU A 5 -2.23 -22.64 39.92
N VAL A 6 -0.95 -22.87 40.24
CA VAL A 6 0.16 -22.35 39.43
C VAL A 6 0.16 -22.93 38.00
N ARG A 7 -0.12 -24.22 37.84
CA ARG A 7 -0.23 -24.85 36.52
C ARG A 7 -1.43 -24.31 35.73
N ALA A 8 -2.59 -24.15 36.37
CA ALA A 8 -3.78 -23.58 35.75
C ALA A 8 -3.51 -22.13 35.28
N LEU A 9 -2.88 -21.32 36.13
CA LEU A 9 -2.48 -19.95 35.76
C LEU A 9 -1.50 -19.92 34.56
N ALA A 10 -0.51 -20.80 34.57
CA ALA A 10 0.45 -20.90 33.46
C ALA A 10 -0.23 -21.27 32.14
N ILE A 11 -1.20 -22.21 32.17
CA ILE A 11 -1.97 -22.57 30.98
C ILE A 11 -2.78 -21.38 30.46
N VAL A 12 -3.45 -20.64 31.35
CA VAL A 12 -4.20 -19.44 30.98
C VAL A 12 -3.29 -18.37 30.35
N VAL A 13 -2.13 -18.11 30.95
CA VAL A 13 -1.16 -17.14 30.42
C VAL A 13 -0.64 -17.57 29.04
N ILE A 14 -0.34 -18.85 28.86
CA ILE A 14 0.08 -19.36 27.55
C ILE A 14 -1.03 -19.26 26.51
N ALA A 15 -2.27 -19.57 26.88
CA ALA A 15 -3.43 -19.47 25.99
C ALA A 15 -3.69 -18.01 25.58
N VAL A 16 -3.63 -17.08 26.53
CA VAL A 16 -3.76 -15.64 26.24
C VAL A 16 -2.61 -15.14 25.35
N ALA A 17 -1.37 -15.55 25.64
CA ALA A 17 -0.22 -15.21 24.80
C ALA A 17 -0.34 -15.79 23.38
N ALA A 18 -0.87 -17.02 23.24
CA ALA A 18 -1.10 -17.63 21.93
C ALA A 18 -2.21 -16.87 21.16
N LEU A 19 -3.29 -16.44 21.81
CA LEU A 19 -4.33 -15.62 21.19
C LEU A 19 -3.77 -14.28 20.74
N VAL A 20 -2.99 -13.62 21.57
CA VAL A 20 -2.33 -12.35 21.21
C VAL A 20 -1.37 -12.54 20.03
N VAL A 21 -0.63 -13.66 19.96
CA VAL A 21 0.26 -13.94 18.83
C VAL A 21 -0.53 -14.24 17.56
N LEU A 22 -1.68 -14.91 17.65
CA LEU A 22 -2.56 -15.16 16.50
C LEU A 22 -3.16 -13.86 15.98
N ASP A 23 -3.65 -12.98 16.86
CA ASP A 23 -4.13 -11.65 16.47
C ASP A 23 -3.00 -10.80 15.83
N PHE A 24 -1.76 -10.92 16.35
CA PHE A 24 -0.59 -10.26 15.77
C PHE A 24 -0.19 -10.85 14.40
N ALA A 25 -0.42 -12.15 14.18
CA ALA A 25 -0.13 -12.77 12.89
C ALA A 25 -1.09 -12.31 11.78
N GLU A 26 -2.37 -12.07 12.12
CA GLU A 26 -3.32 -11.42 11.20
C GLU A 26 -3.05 -9.91 11.03
N LEU A 27 -2.34 -9.30 11.99
CA LEU A 27 -1.98 -7.88 11.96
C LEU A 27 -0.87 -7.58 10.93
N LEU A 28 0.05 -8.52 10.71
CA LEU A 28 1.21 -8.34 9.85
C LEU A 28 1.10 -9.23 8.62
N VAL A 29 0.78 -8.62 7.49
CA VAL A 29 0.68 -9.29 6.20
C VAL A 29 1.99 -9.08 5.42
N PRO A 30 2.77 -10.15 5.15
CA PRO A 30 3.88 -10.05 4.23
C PRO A 30 3.35 -9.98 2.80
N VAL A 31 3.59 -8.86 2.14
CA VAL A 31 3.15 -8.63 0.76
C VAL A 31 4.34 -8.71 -0.17
N ALA A 32 4.20 -9.48 -1.24
CA ALA A 32 5.09 -9.47 -2.39
C ALA A 32 4.36 -8.76 -3.52
N PRO A 33 4.65 -7.48 -3.81
CA PRO A 33 3.96 -6.76 -4.87
C PRO A 33 4.21 -7.43 -6.22
N ASP A 34 3.15 -7.69 -6.97
CA ASP A 34 3.25 -8.27 -8.32
C ASP A 34 3.78 -7.26 -9.34
N ASP A 35 3.52 -5.98 -9.10
CA ASP A 35 4.11 -4.87 -9.85
C ASP A 35 5.07 -4.06 -8.98
N SER A 36 6.23 -4.65 -8.71
CA SER A 36 7.30 -3.99 -7.97
C SER A 36 7.88 -2.77 -8.69
N ALA A 37 7.62 -2.63 -9.99
CA ALA A 37 8.06 -1.48 -10.77
C ALA A 37 7.30 -0.20 -10.41
N SER A 38 6.03 -0.31 -10.03
CA SER A 38 5.17 0.84 -9.69
C SER A 38 5.70 1.66 -8.51
N MET A 39 6.41 1.03 -7.58
CA MET A 39 6.94 1.67 -6.37
C MET A 39 8.47 1.70 -6.33
N ALA A 40 9.15 1.47 -7.46
CA ALA A 40 10.61 1.26 -7.51
C ALA A 40 11.45 2.42 -6.97
N THR A 41 10.91 3.61 -6.84
CA THR A 41 11.58 4.77 -6.24
C THR A 41 11.54 4.79 -4.72
N THR A 42 10.57 4.10 -4.10
CA THR A 42 10.38 4.04 -2.64
C THR A 42 10.66 2.64 -2.09
N ILE A 43 10.26 1.61 -2.83
CA ILE A 43 10.50 0.21 -2.47
C ILE A 43 11.64 -0.31 -3.35
N PRO A 44 12.85 -0.52 -2.80
CA PRO A 44 14.01 -0.87 -3.58
C PRO A 44 13.86 -2.22 -4.28
N GLY A 45 14.07 -2.22 -5.60
CA GLY A 45 14.23 -3.41 -6.42
C GLY A 45 12.95 -4.17 -6.74
N CYS A 46 12.99 -4.86 -7.87
CA CYS A 46 11.89 -5.66 -8.45
C CYS A 46 11.50 -6.91 -7.66
N LYS A 47 12.06 -7.11 -6.49
CA LYS A 47 11.78 -8.23 -5.59
C LYS A 47 11.61 -7.74 -4.14
N GLY A 48 11.32 -6.45 -3.96
CA GLY A 48 11.04 -5.87 -2.66
C GLY A 48 9.85 -6.58 -2.02
N ARG A 49 10.00 -7.00 -0.76
CA ARG A 49 8.88 -7.50 0.04
C ARG A 49 8.59 -6.51 1.13
N VAL A 50 7.33 -6.25 1.34
CA VAL A 50 6.85 -5.27 2.30
C VAL A 50 6.03 -5.91 3.40
N LEU A 51 6.04 -5.29 4.57
CA LEU A 51 5.13 -5.59 5.65
C LEU A 51 3.98 -4.60 5.62
N ALA A 52 2.78 -5.12 5.62
CA ALA A 52 1.56 -4.36 5.66
C ALA A 52 0.75 -4.71 6.91
N GLN A 53 -0.06 -3.77 7.39
CA GLN A 53 -0.94 -3.91 8.52
C GLN A 53 -2.39 -3.93 8.05
N GLY A 54 -3.04 -5.10 8.14
CA GLY A 54 -4.40 -5.31 7.66
C GLY A 54 -5.49 -4.66 8.53
N LEU A 55 -5.22 -4.39 9.82
CA LEU A 55 -6.21 -3.81 10.74
C LEU A 55 -6.32 -2.28 10.64
N SER A 56 -5.37 -1.59 10.01
CA SER A 56 -5.35 -0.12 9.97
C SER A 56 -6.67 0.46 9.47
N TYR A 57 -7.23 -0.13 8.42
CA TYR A 57 -8.43 0.38 7.75
C TYR A 57 -9.75 -0.23 8.24
N LYS A 58 -9.72 -0.98 9.36
CA LYS A 58 -10.95 -1.36 10.08
C LYS A 58 -11.50 -0.22 10.96
N TRP A 59 -10.65 0.74 11.34
CA TRP A 59 -11.00 1.83 12.25
C TRP A 59 -10.60 3.22 11.79
N SER A 60 -9.87 3.32 10.68
CA SER A 60 -9.48 4.59 10.08
C SER A 60 -9.53 4.49 8.56
N ASP A 61 -9.82 5.58 7.91
CA ASP A 61 -9.78 5.65 6.45
C ASP A 61 -8.33 5.81 5.95
N PRO A 62 -8.03 5.37 4.70
CA PRO A 62 -6.77 5.68 4.05
C PRO A 62 -6.56 7.19 3.92
N GLU A 63 -5.36 7.66 4.26
CA GLU A 63 -5.00 9.07 4.19
C GLU A 63 -4.03 9.36 3.03
N PRO A 64 -4.09 10.56 2.41
CA PRO A 64 -3.10 10.98 1.43
C PRO A 64 -1.66 10.86 1.97
N GLY A 65 -0.82 10.14 1.22
CA GLY A 65 0.55 9.79 1.63
C GLY A 65 0.73 8.34 2.07
N ASP A 66 -0.33 7.64 2.47
CA ASP A 66 -0.27 6.23 2.83
C ASP A 66 0.14 5.37 1.64
N ILE A 67 1.01 4.39 1.89
CA ILE A 67 1.26 3.31 0.93
C ILE A 67 0.33 2.16 1.30
N VAL A 68 -0.41 1.69 0.32
CA VAL A 68 -1.47 0.70 0.51
C VAL A 68 -1.28 -0.53 -0.37
N ALA A 69 -1.75 -1.66 0.13
CA ALA A 69 -1.88 -2.89 -0.64
C ALA A 69 -3.34 -3.02 -1.09
N VAL A 70 -3.52 -3.30 -2.38
CA VAL A 70 -4.81 -3.34 -3.07
C VAL A 70 -4.97 -4.67 -3.77
N HIS A 71 -6.12 -5.31 -3.59
CA HIS A 71 -6.51 -6.48 -4.38
C HIS A 71 -6.80 -6.10 -5.83
N ALA A 72 -6.40 -6.94 -6.77
CA ALA A 72 -6.63 -6.70 -8.18
C ALA A 72 -6.84 -8.01 -8.95
N ALA A 73 -7.75 -7.97 -9.92
CA ALA A 73 -7.96 -9.01 -10.91
C ALA A 73 -7.17 -8.73 -12.18
N VAL A 74 -6.87 -9.78 -12.93
CA VAL A 74 -6.35 -9.70 -14.30
C VAL A 74 -7.47 -10.13 -15.24
N THR A 75 -7.89 -9.22 -16.10
CA THR A 75 -8.91 -9.50 -17.11
C THR A 75 -8.36 -10.36 -18.26
N ASP A 76 -9.24 -10.96 -19.06
CA ASP A 76 -8.87 -11.84 -20.18
C ASP A 76 -7.96 -11.17 -21.23
N ASP A 77 -8.05 -9.84 -21.36
CA ASP A 77 -7.19 -9.02 -22.24
C ASP A 77 -5.91 -8.57 -21.55
N GLY A 78 -5.67 -9.00 -20.30
CA GLY A 78 -4.46 -8.72 -19.54
C GLY A 78 -4.46 -7.36 -18.81
N ALA A 79 -5.59 -6.64 -18.77
CA ALA A 79 -5.71 -5.44 -17.96
C ALA A 79 -5.75 -5.79 -16.47
N VAL A 80 -5.18 -4.91 -15.63
CA VAL A 80 -5.20 -5.06 -14.17
C VAL A 80 -6.24 -4.09 -13.63
N ILE A 81 -7.23 -4.63 -12.93
CA ILE A 81 -8.35 -3.86 -12.37
C ILE A 81 -8.44 -4.14 -10.87
N PRO A 82 -8.46 -3.11 -10.00
CA PRO A 82 -8.73 -3.29 -8.58
C PRO A 82 -10.09 -3.93 -8.34
N ASP A 83 -10.10 -5.01 -7.54
CA ASP A 83 -11.28 -5.81 -7.25
C ASP A 83 -11.15 -6.40 -5.84
N GLU A 84 -12.16 -6.22 -4.98
CA GLU A 84 -12.15 -6.67 -3.58
C GLU A 84 -12.18 -8.19 -3.41
N ASP A 85 -12.79 -8.90 -4.36
CA ASP A 85 -12.93 -10.36 -4.35
C ASP A 85 -11.76 -11.06 -5.05
N ALA A 86 -10.85 -10.29 -5.65
CA ALA A 86 -9.71 -10.85 -6.36
C ALA A 86 -8.54 -11.15 -5.41
N ASP A 87 -7.91 -12.28 -5.64
CA ASP A 87 -6.65 -12.68 -5.01
C ASP A 87 -5.53 -12.95 -6.04
N ASP A 88 -5.82 -12.69 -7.32
CA ASP A 88 -4.90 -12.94 -8.43
C ASP A 88 -3.64 -12.09 -8.35
N ARG A 89 -3.78 -10.83 -7.93
CA ARG A 89 -2.67 -9.88 -7.82
C ARG A 89 -2.81 -8.94 -6.64
N THR A 90 -1.66 -8.52 -6.13
CA THR A 90 -1.56 -7.44 -5.15
C THR A 90 -0.79 -6.27 -5.75
N LEU A 91 -1.45 -5.14 -5.86
CA LEU A 91 -0.82 -3.87 -6.19
C LEU A 91 -0.39 -3.16 -4.92
N VAL A 92 0.78 -2.51 -4.97
CA VAL A 92 1.22 -1.60 -3.90
C VAL A 92 1.36 -0.22 -4.51
N LEU A 93 0.56 0.72 -4.01
CA LEU A 93 0.43 2.08 -4.54
C LEU A 93 0.33 3.09 -3.40
N ARG A 94 0.42 4.37 -3.72
CA ARG A 94 0.25 5.46 -2.75
C ARG A 94 -1.09 6.14 -2.91
N VAL A 95 -1.78 6.37 -1.78
CA VAL A 95 -2.96 7.23 -1.72
C VAL A 95 -2.53 8.67 -1.99
N VAL A 96 -3.13 9.30 -2.98
CA VAL A 96 -2.84 10.70 -3.35
C VAL A 96 -4.04 11.59 -3.11
N ALA A 97 -5.25 11.11 -3.35
CA ALA A 97 -6.47 11.84 -3.08
C ALA A 97 -7.55 10.90 -2.53
N GLY A 98 -8.39 11.42 -1.67
CA GLY A 98 -9.51 10.73 -1.04
C GLY A 98 -10.87 11.21 -1.54
N PRO A 99 -11.97 10.71 -0.93
CA PRO A 99 -13.33 11.06 -1.32
C PRO A 99 -13.58 12.58 -1.34
N GLY A 100 -14.12 13.08 -2.45
CA GLY A 100 -14.44 14.49 -2.65
C GLY A 100 -13.26 15.38 -3.06
N ASP A 101 -12.05 14.85 -3.14
CA ASP A 101 -10.90 15.60 -3.63
C ASP A 101 -10.93 15.72 -5.16
N THR A 102 -10.37 16.81 -5.67
CA THR A 102 -10.11 17.00 -7.10
C THR A 102 -8.62 16.85 -7.36
N ILE A 103 -8.24 15.95 -8.27
CA ILE A 103 -6.85 15.66 -8.61
C ILE A 103 -6.57 15.89 -10.09
N VAL A 104 -5.41 16.48 -10.39
CA VAL A 104 -4.96 16.72 -11.77
C VAL A 104 -3.43 16.63 -11.89
N GLY A 105 -2.95 16.09 -13.01
CA GLY A 105 -1.53 16.11 -13.37
C GLY A 105 -1.28 17.15 -14.46
N ARG A 106 -0.58 18.23 -14.12
CA ARG A 106 -0.25 19.32 -15.06
C ARG A 106 1.16 19.83 -14.87
N ALA A 107 1.82 20.21 -15.95
CA ALA A 107 3.18 20.75 -15.94
C ALA A 107 4.21 19.88 -15.16
N GLY A 108 4.05 18.56 -15.24
CA GLY A 108 4.94 17.61 -14.56
C GLY A 108 4.67 17.42 -13.05
N THR A 109 3.59 17.97 -12.55
CA THR A 109 3.27 17.98 -11.11
C THR A 109 1.83 17.50 -10.86
N VAL A 110 1.61 16.84 -9.74
CA VAL A 110 0.28 16.46 -9.26
C VAL A 110 -0.24 17.54 -8.31
N PHE A 111 -1.48 17.95 -8.53
CA PHE A 111 -2.21 18.87 -7.66
C PHE A 111 -3.45 18.17 -7.12
N VAL A 112 -3.70 18.33 -5.83
CA VAL A 112 -4.92 17.90 -5.15
C VAL A 112 -5.56 19.16 -4.57
N ASN A 113 -6.81 19.43 -4.93
CA ASN A 113 -7.53 20.65 -4.54
C ASN A 113 -6.69 21.94 -4.80
N GLU A 114 -6.06 22.01 -5.98
CA GLU A 114 -5.14 23.08 -6.40
C GLU A 114 -3.82 23.18 -5.61
N ILE A 115 -3.61 22.32 -4.60
CA ILE A 115 -2.38 22.28 -3.80
C ILE A 115 -1.44 21.25 -4.39
N LYS A 116 -0.17 21.61 -4.57
CA LYS A 116 0.86 20.66 -5.02
C LYS A 116 1.01 19.53 -4.02
N PHE A 117 0.88 18.28 -4.50
CA PHE A 117 0.96 17.10 -3.66
C PHE A 117 2.42 16.69 -3.35
N ASP A 118 3.25 16.56 -4.38
CA ASP A 118 4.64 16.12 -4.25
C ASP A 118 5.57 16.73 -5.31
N ASP A 119 6.87 16.37 -5.25
CA ASP A 119 7.90 16.78 -6.20
C ASP A 119 8.24 15.72 -7.26
N ILE A 120 7.45 14.64 -7.34
CA ILE A 120 7.68 13.56 -8.29
C ILE A 120 7.16 13.97 -9.67
N THR A 121 8.07 14.01 -10.65
CA THR A 121 7.68 14.31 -12.04
C THR A 121 6.65 13.31 -12.55
N THR A 122 5.49 13.82 -12.92
CA THR A 122 4.33 12.99 -13.29
C THR A 122 3.87 13.36 -14.70
N PRO A 123 3.67 12.36 -15.60
CA PRO A 123 3.01 12.61 -16.89
C PRO A 123 1.64 13.26 -16.69
N PRO A 124 1.22 14.18 -17.58
CA PRO A 124 -0.04 14.87 -17.43
C PRO A 124 -1.24 13.91 -17.56
N PHE A 125 -2.26 14.15 -16.75
CA PHE A 125 -3.55 13.46 -16.82
C PHE A 125 -4.69 14.44 -16.54
N LYS A 126 -5.89 14.09 -17.01
CA LYS A 126 -7.07 14.92 -16.87
C LYS A 126 -7.49 15.06 -15.41
N GLU A 127 -8.14 16.17 -15.12
CA GLU A 127 -8.77 16.39 -13.83
C GLU A 127 -9.82 15.31 -13.54
N VAL A 128 -9.78 14.81 -12.31
CA VAL A 128 -10.71 13.79 -11.80
C VAL A 128 -11.20 14.26 -10.43
N GLU A 129 -12.51 14.32 -10.26
CA GLU A 129 -13.15 14.41 -8.95
C GLU A 129 -13.27 12.99 -8.40
N VAL A 130 -12.72 12.75 -7.22
CA VAL A 130 -12.72 11.42 -6.58
C VAL A 130 -14.10 11.17 -5.97
N PRO A 131 -14.83 10.12 -6.40
CA PRO A 131 -16.14 9.82 -5.87
C PRO A 131 -16.11 9.47 -4.37
N ASN A 132 -17.28 9.50 -3.72
CA ASN A 132 -17.42 9.03 -2.35
C ASN A 132 -16.93 7.58 -2.22
N GLU A 133 -16.31 7.27 -1.08
CA GLU A 133 -15.76 5.94 -0.75
C GLU A 133 -14.67 5.44 -1.71
N GLN A 134 -14.15 6.31 -2.58
CA GLN A 134 -13.09 5.97 -3.51
C GLN A 134 -11.81 6.76 -3.22
N TYR A 135 -10.69 6.22 -3.69
CA TYR A 135 -9.36 6.78 -3.52
C TYR A 135 -8.62 6.79 -4.85
N PHE A 136 -7.86 7.86 -5.08
CA PHE A 136 -6.99 7.96 -6.24
C PHE A 136 -5.57 7.57 -5.84
N LEU A 137 -5.09 6.48 -6.41
CA LEU A 137 -3.81 5.86 -6.07
C LEU A 137 -2.81 6.09 -7.20
N LEU A 138 -1.58 6.46 -6.84
CA LEU A 138 -0.47 6.57 -7.79
C LEU A 138 0.71 5.69 -7.36
N GLY A 139 1.41 5.14 -8.34
CA GLY A 139 2.73 4.58 -8.10
C GLY A 139 3.76 5.70 -7.95
N ASP A 140 4.75 5.51 -7.07
CA ASP A 140 5.84 6.47 -6.89
C ASP A 140 6.76 6.51 -8.14
N ASN A 141 6.87 5.41 -8.87
CA ASN A 141 7.46 5.39 -10.21
C ASN A 141 6.42 5.81 -11.26
N ARG A 142 6.16 7.12 -11.34
CA ARG A 142 5.11 7.73 -12.17
C ARG A 142 5.16 7.34 -13.65
N THR A 143 6.31 6.93 -14.16
CA THR A 143 6.50 6.61 -15.58
C THR A 143 6.20 5.16 -15.93
N ALA A 144 6.25 4.25 -14.95
CA ALA A 144 6.08 2.82 -15.18
C ALA A 144 4.87 2.20 -14.45
N ALA A 145 4.25 2.95 -13.53
CA ALA A 145 3.16 2.42 -12.73
C ALA A 145 1.86 2.21 -13.52
N ILE A 146 1.21 1.09 -13.26
CA ILE A 146 -0.20 0.86 -13.57
C ILE A 146 -0.97 1.30 -12.33
N ASP A 147 -1.69 2.42 -12.41
CA ASP A 147 -2.33 3.07 -11.29
C ASP A 147 -3.64 3.77 -11.70
N SER A 148 -4.24 4.58 -10.83
CA SER A 148 -5.53 5.24 -11.07
C SER A 148 -5.56 6.14 -12.30
N ARG A 149 -4.44 6.49 -12.90
CA ARG A 149 -4.43 7.15 -14.23
C ARG A 149 -4.91 6.21 -15.33
N THR A 150 -4.80 4.90 -15.12
CA THR A 150 -5.21 3.85 -16.07
C THR A 150 -6.59 3.31 -15.76
N PHE A 151 -6.86 2.94 -14.51
CA PHE A 151 -8.10 2.26 -14.11
C PHE A 151 -9.10 3.18 -13.36
N GLY A 152 -8.74 4.43 -13.07
CA GLY A 152 -9.60 5.35 -12.30
C GLY A 152 -9.46 5.23 -10.79
N PRO A 153 -10.26 5.99 -10.03
CA PRO A 153 -10.36 5.84 -8.58
C PRO A 153 -10.83 4.44 -8.18
N VAL A 154 -10.36 3.93 -7.03
CA VAL A 154 -10.68 2.60 -6.53
C VAL A 154 -11.54 2.67 -5.28
N LEU A 155 -12.42 1.70 -5.07
CA LEU A 155 -13.21 1.59 -3.85
C LEU A 155 -12.32 1.33 -2.64
N GLY A 156 -12.66 1.91 -1.49
CA GLY A 156 -11.91 1.76 -0.25
C GLY A 156 -11.82 0.32 0.24
N ASN A 157 -12.83 -0.51 -0.05
CA ASN A 157 -12.84 -1.94 0.32
C ASN A 157 -11.85 -2.79 -0.47
N THR A 158 -11.36 -2.35 -1.62
CA THR A 158 -10.26 -3.01 -2.34
C THR A 158 -8.91 -2.82 -1.66
N ILE A 159 -8.80 -1.82 -0.75
CA ILE A 159 -7.60 -1.52 0.03
C ILE A 159 -7.62 -2.35 1.30
N PHE A 160 -6.80 -3.40 1.37
CA PHE A 160 -6.86 -4.33 2.49
C PHE A 160 -5.79 -4.10 3.57
N ALA A 161 -4.71 -3.37 3.27
CA ALA A 161 -3.64 -3.16 4.25
C ALA A 161 -2.82 -1.89 4.00
N LYS A 162 -2.32 -1.29 5.10
CA LYS A 162 -1.34 -0.21 5.08
C LYS A 162 0.07 -0.74 5.12
N VAL A 163 0.88 -0.40 4.13
CA VAL A 163 2.30 -0.78 4.07
C VAL A 163 3.12 0.18 4.94
N PHE A 164 3.95 -0.37 5.83
CA PHE A 164 4.74 0.44 6.76
C PHE A 164 6.23 0.11 6.77
N ALA A 165 6.66 -1.01 6.16
CA ALA A 165 8.08 -1.38 6.11
C ALA A 165 8.43 -2.17 4.85
N VAL A 166 9.68 -2.03 4.42
CA VAL A 166 10.35 -2.97 3.51
C VAL A 166 11.21 -3.90 4.35
N TYR A 167 11.08 -5.22 4.18
CA TYR A 167 11.89 -6.19 4.92
C TYR A 167 12.80 -7.04 4.04
N TRP A 168 12.64 -6.98 2.72
CA TRP A 168 13.49 -7.68 1.78
C TRP A 168 13.81 -6.80 0.56
N PRO A 169 15.02 -6.81 0.00
CA PRO A 169 16.23 -7.52 0.51
C PRO A 169 16.71 -6.99 1.87
N LEU A 170 17.38 -7.82 2.66
CA LEU A 170 17.80 -7.45 4.03
C LEU A 170 18.68 -6.19 4.12
N ARG A 171 19.40 -5.86 3.04
CA ARG A 171 20.22 -4.63 2.95
C ARG A 171 19.39 -3.35 2.84
N ASP A 172 18.11 -3.48 2.43
CA ASP A 172 17.21 -2.36 2.16
C ASP A 172 16.09 -2.27 3.20
N ILE A 173 16.23 -2.94 4.36
CA ILE A 173 15.25 -2.88 5.44
C ILE A 173 15.03 -1.43 5.85
N THR A 174 13.79 -0.97 5.78
CA THR A 174 13.39 0.37 6.21
C THR A 174 11.96 0.40 6.73
N PHE A 175 11.76 1.21 7.77
CA PHE A 175 10.45 1.57 8.32
C PHE A 175 10.06 2.99 7.92
N ARG A 176 10.87 3.67 7.10
CA ARG A 176 10.62 5.01 6.61
C ARG A 176 10.28 4.95 5.13
N LEU A 177 9.01 4.86 4.83
CA LEU A 177 8.48 4.83 3.46
C LEU A 177 8.02 6.22 3.03
N ASN A 178 8.82 7.24 3.34
CA ASN A 178 8.49 8.61 2.96
C ASN A 178 9.09 8.94 1.58
N PRO A 179 8.26 9.19 0.55
CA PRO A 179 8.72 9.52 -0.80
C PRO A 179 9.28 10.94 -0.91
N PHE A 180 8.97 11.78 0.10
CA PHE A 180 9.32 13.21 0.07
C PHE A 180 10.79 13.48 0.45
N THR A 181 11.54 12.45 0.84
CA THR A 181 12.98 12.57 1.09
C THR A 181 13.73 11.81 0.01
N GLY A 182 13.86 12.41 -1.16
CA GLY A 182 14.67 11.97 -2.30
C GLY A 182 15.08 10.49 -2.30
N ALA A 183 14.51 9.69 -3.21
CA ALA A 183 14.98 8.33 -3.43
C ALA A 183 16.50 8.34 -3.65
N PRO A 184 17.26 7.38 -3.10
CA PRO A 184 18.66 7.26 -3.44
C PRO A 184 18.79 7.10 -4.96
N PRO A 185 19.72 7.83 -5.62
CA PRO A 185 19.93 7.69 -7.04
C PRO A 185 20.41 6.26 -7.30
N GLY A 186 19.57 5.45 -7.95
CA GLY A 186 19.92 4.06 -8.26
C GLY A 186 18.76 3.09 -8.32
N ALA A 187 17.53 3.54 -8.43
CA ALA A 187 16.40 2.67 -8.79
C ALA A 187 16.67 2.10 -10.20
N ILE A 188 17.41 1.01 -10.24
CA ILE A 188 17.72 0.25 -11.45
C ILE A 188 16.40 -0.37 -11.91
N GLY A 189 15.98 -0.03 -13.12
CA GLY A 189 14.81 -0.65 -13.74
C GLY A 189 14.92 -2.18 -13.66
N CYS A 190 13.78 -2.82 -13.43
CA CYS A 190 13.67 -4.26 -13.50
C CYS A 190 14.04 -4.74 -14.91
N GLN A 191 15.16 -5.43 -15.06
CA GLN A 191 15.50 -6.21 -16.26
C GLN A 191 15.19 -7.68 -16.00
#